data_3ef53d175a5a1e8578b21446d287089f
#
_entry.id   3ef53d175a5a1e8578b21446d287089f
#
_cell.length_a   1.000
_cell.length_b   1.000
_cell.length_c   1.000
_cell.angle_alpha   90.00
_cell.angle_beta   90.00
_cell.angle_gamma   90.00
#
_symmetry.space_group_name_H-M   'P 1'
#
loop_
_entity.id
_entity.type
_entity.pdbx_description
1 polymer ?
#
loop_
_entity_poly.entity_id
_entity_poly.type
_entity_poly.pdbx_seq_one_letter_code
_entity_poly.pdbx_strand_id
1 'polypeptide(L)'
;MSASTGTLTISGGYLVVRAEGDGLDSNGDLLISGGTVQVYGPTSGGNGIFDKGDGNYTFSITGGTVWGCGSSDMFESPNSSYLSGTVSATAGATFAAADSSGNVSSMITIPSDMNMGNAMLFYYGSDVSSVSLYSGGSYSGTLNEDGYGTGGTLSGGSAVSSSSGGGGGNRPW
;
A
#
# COMPACT_ATOMS: atom_id res chain seq x y z
N MET A 1 -18.84 -3.75 28.61
CA MET A 1 -17.37 -4.02 28.61
C MET A 1 -16.78 -2.89 27.80
N SER A 2 -15.78 -2.21 28.33
CA SER A 2 -15.02 -1.19 27.58
C SER A 2 -14.17 -1.93 26.55
N ALA A 3 -14.29 -1.59 25.28
CA ALA A 3 -13.39 -2.11 24.26
C ALA A 3 -11.96 -1.66 24.61
N SER A 4 -11.00 -2.57 24.54
CA SER A 4 -9.59 -2.24 24.72
C SER A 4 -9.15 -1.45 23.50
N THR A 5 -8.85 -0.17 23.66
CA THR A 5 -8.28 0.66 22.58
C THR A 5 -6.78 0.39 22.51
N GLY A 6 -6.30 -0.02 21.34
CA GLY A 6 -4.87 -0.24 21.08
C GLY A 6 -4.36 0.72 20.02
N THR A 7 -3.05 1.00 20.06
CA THR A 7 -2.37 1.71 18.97
C THR A 7 -1.41 0.74 18.30
N LEU A 8 -1.51 0.61 16.96
CA LEU A 8 -0.52 -0.09 16.16
C LEU A 8 0.53 0.91 15.68
N THR A 9 1.79 0.71 16.04
CA THR A 9 2.89 1.58 15.62
C THR A 9 3.96 0.78 14.89
N ILE A 10 4.33 1.22 13.69
CA ILE A 10 5.44 0.70 12.90
C ILE A 10 6.45 1.84 12.73
N SER A 11 7.64 1.71 13.36
CA SER A 11 8.66 2.75 13.36
C SER A 11 9.91 2.42 12.51
N GLY A 12 9.96 1.22 11.93
CA GLY A 12 11.09 0.77 11.12
C GLY A 12 11.02 -0.71 10.80
N GLY A 13 12.09 -1.22 10.20
CA GLY A 13 12.19 -2.62 9.83
C GLY A 13 11.58 -2.93 8.45
N TYR A 14 11.35 -4.21 8.21
CA TYR A 14 10.78 -4.74 6.98
C TYR A 14 9.62 -5.67 7.34
N LEU A 15 8.42 -5.34 6.90
CA LEU A 15 7.19 -6.05 7.23
C LEU A 15 6.44 -6.42 5.95
N VAL A 16 6.10 -7.70 5.83
CA VAL A 16 5.20 -8.22 4.80
C VAL A 16 3.99 -8.85 5.47
N VAL A 17 2.82 -8.37 5.14
CA VAL A 17 1.54 -8.90 5.62
C VAL A 17 0.81 -9.54 4.44
N ARG A 18 0.31 -10.75 4.64
CA ARG A 18 -0.58 -11.46 3.72
C ARG A 18 -1.85 -11.81 4.49
N ALA A 19 -2.94 -11.14 4.16
CA ALA A 19 -4.17 -11.21 4.94
C ALA A 19 -5.35 -11.68 4.11
N GLU A 20 -6.20 -12.52 4.70
CA GLU A 20 -7.52 -12.86 4.15
C GLU A 20 -8.59 -11.86 4.61
N GLY A 21 -8.48 -11.39 5.87
CA GLY A 21 -9.23 -10.29 6.46
C GLY A 21 -8.48 -8.96 6.35
N ASP A 22 -8.68 -8.06 7.30
CA ASP A 22 -8.00 -6.77 7.33
C ASP A 22 -6.48 -6.93 7.34
N GLY A 23 -5.80 -6.05 6.60
CA GLY A 23 -4.34 -6.09 6.47
C GLY A 23 -3.65 -5.64 7.74
N LEU A 24 -3.60 -4.34 8.00
CA LEU A 24 -3.17 -3.77 9.27
C LEU A 24 -4.41 -3.28 10.02
N ASP A 25 -4.77 -3.96 11.09
CA ASP A 25 -5.93 -3.68 11.92
C ASP A 25 -5.51 -3.17 13.30
N SER A 26 -6.18 -2.11 13.76
CA SER A 26 -5.98 -1.51 15.08
C SER A 26 -7.31 -1.05 15.67
N ASN A 27 -7.60 -1.40 16.91
CA ASN A 27 -8.76 -0.84 17.64
C ASN A 27 -8.52 0.60 18.13
N GLY A 28 -7.56 1.31 17.59
CA GLY A 28 -7.16 2.67 17.94
C GLY A 28 -6.37 3.33 16.82
N ASP A 29 -5.32 4.08 17.15
CA ASP A 29 -4.49 4.72 16.14
C ASP A 29 -3.65 3.71 15.34
N LEU A 30 -3.47 3.99 14.05
CA LEU A 30 -2.54 3.29 13.16
C LEU A 30 -1.44 4.27 12.74
N LEU A 31 -0.20 4.05 13.21
CA LEU A 31 0.90 4.98 13.03
C LEU A 31 2.09 4.28 12.34
N ILE A 32 2.49 4.78 11.16
CA ILE A 32 3.67 4.29 10.44
C ILE A 32 4.65 5.45 10.30
N SER A 33 5.82 5.36 10.95
CA SER A 33 6.84 6.41 10.93
C SER A 33 8.14 6.00 10.25
N GLY A 34 8.26 4.76 9.77
CA GLY A 34 9.45 4.27 9.09
C GLY A 34 9.35 2.82 8.67
N GLY A 35 10.38 2.34 8.00
CA GLY A 35 10.47 0.97 7.52
C GLY A 35 9.94 0.77 6.10
N THR A 36 9.97 -0.47 5.66
CA THR A 36 9.34 -0.95 4.43
C THR A 36 8.18 -1.85 4.81
N VAL A 37 6.98 -1.47 4.41
CA VAL A 37 5.73 -2.18 4.75
C VAL A 37 5.03 -2.58 3.47
N GLN A 38 4.71 -3.86 3.35
CA GLN A 38 3.94 -4.41 2.25
C GLN A 38 2.72 -5.13 2.81
N VAL A 39 1.53 -4.76 2.36
CA VAL A 39 0.27 -5.37 2.78
C VAL A 39 -0.44 -5.92 1.56
N TYR A 40 -0.61 -7.22 1.51
CA TYR A 40 -1.33 -7.96 0.47
C TYR A 40 -2.61 -8.54 1.06
N GLY A 41 -3.74 -8.09 0.56
CA GLY A 41 -5.07 -8.41 1.06
C GLY A 41 -5.75 -7.19 1.69
N PRO A 42 -7.05 -7.33 2.04
CA PRO A 42 -7.88 -8.54 1.92
C PRO A 42 -8.20 -8.91 0.48
N THR A 43 -8.57 -10.17 0.28
CA THR A 43 -8.95 -10.70 -1.05
C THR A 43 -10.45 -10.59 -1.33
N SER A 44 -11.24 -10.19 -0.35
CA SER A 44 -12.70 -10.08 -0.43
C SER A 44 -13.20 -8.80 0.24
N GLY A 45 -14.41 -8.38 -0.12
CA GLY A 45 -15.08 -7.21 0.46
C GLY A 45 -15.41 -7.35 1.95
N GLY A 46 -15.74 -6.22 2.58
CA GLY A 46 -16.05 -6.12 4.00
C GLY A 46 -14.83 -6.01 4.91
N ASN A 47 -13.63 -5.88 4.32
CA ASN A 47 -12.36 -5.67 5.01
C ASN A 47 -11.53 -4.63 4.25
N GLY A 48 -10.53 -4.03 4.91
CA GLY A 48 -9.64 -3.00 4.38
C GLY A 48 -8.15 -3.38 4.37
N ILE A 49 -7.38 -2.78 3.48
CA ILE A 49 -5.91 -2.88 3.51
C ILE A 49 -5.38 -2.33 4.85
N PHE A 50 -5.98 -1.23 5.28
CA PHE A 50 -5.69 -0.56 6.55
C PHE A 50 -7.01 -0.30 7.26
N ASP A 51 -7.08 -0.66 8.53
CA ASP A 51 -8.22 -0.44 9.40
C ASP A 51 -7.74 0.12 10.74
N LYS A 52 -8.10 1.36 11.03
CA LYS A 52 -7.91 1.99 12.35
C LYS A 52 -9.17 1.81 13.17
N GLY A 53 -9.09 2.02 14.47
CA GLY A 53 -10.30 1.96 15.32
C GLY A 53 -11.38 2.95 14.90
N ASP A 54 -12.63 2.54 15.11
CA ASP A 54 -13.81 3.37 14.88
C ASP A 54 -13.79 4.68 15.68
N GLY A 55 -14.24 5.77 15.08
CA GLY A 55 -14.37 7.07 15.72
C GLY A 55 -13.19 8.01 15.49
N ASN A 56 -12.70 8.67 16.55
CA ASN A 56 -11.70 9.75 16.43
C ASN A 56 -10.26 9.28 16.50
N TYR A 57 -9.97 8.11 15.97
CA TYR A 57 -8.58 7.62 15.88
C TYR A 57 -7.89 8.10 14.60
N THR A 58 -6.57 8.07 14.63
CA THR A 58 -5.72 8.58 13.55
C THR A 58 -5.08 7.45 12.77
N PHE A 59 -5.17 7.50 11.45
CA PHE A 59 -4.26 6.77 10.58
C PHE A 59 -3.24 7.77 10.00
N SER A 60 -1.97 7.57 10.31
CA SER A 60 -0.89 8.46 9.88
C SER A 60 0.32 7.69 9.36
N ILE A 61 0.85 8.14 8.23
CA ILE A 61 2.13 7.68 7.69
C ILE A 61 3.04 8.90 7.58
N THR A 62 4.14 8.91 8.33
CA THR A 62 5.08 10.04 8.39
C THR A 62 6.47 9.68 7.87
N GLY A 63 6.70 8.42 7.50
CA GLY A 63 7.99 7.96 6.97
C GLY A 63 7.94 6.52 6.49
N GLY A 64 9.01 6.09 5.84
CA GLY A 64 9.14 4.77 5.26
C GLY A 64 8.59 4.66 3.84
N THR A 65 8.48 3.43 3.38
CA THR A 65 7.84 3.07 2.10
C THR A 65 6.72 2.07 2.39
N VAL A 66 5.51 2.40 1.99
CA VAL A 66 4.33 1.57 2.26
C VAL A 66 3.63 1.23 0.95
N TRP A 67 3.48 -0.05 0.71
CA TRP A 67 2.66 -0.61 -0.34
C TRP A 67 1.46 -1.32 0.25
N GLY A 68 0.31 -1.16 -0.38
CA GLY A 68 -0.89 -1.91 -0.08
C GLY A 68 -1.55 -2.40 -1.36
N CYS A 69 -2.03 -3.62 -1.39
CA CYS A 69 -2.81 -4.14 -2.50
C CYS A 69 -3.90 -5.07 -1.97
N GLY A 70 -5.16 -4.71 -2.21
CA GLY A 70 -6.29 -5.48 -1.68
C GLY A 70 -7.64 -4.86 -1.99
N SER A 71 -8.68 -5.28 -1.28
CA SER A 71 -10.03 -4.69 -1.40
C SER A 71 -10.03 -3.20 -1.04
N SER A 72 -10.85 -2.43 -1.74
CA SER A 72 -11.10 -1.02 -1.46
C SER A 72 -12.34 -0.76 -0.61
N ASP A 73 -13.09 -1.81 -0.21
CA ASP A 73 -14.41 -1.65 0.41
C ASP A 73 -14.37 -0.89 1.72
N MET A 74 -13.48 -1.28 2.63
CA MET A 74 -13.30 -0.65 3.94
C MET A 74 -12.00 0.16 4.02
N PHE A 75 -11.51 0.66 2.86
CA PHE A 75 -10.26 1.41 2.84
C PHE A 75 -10.35 2.69 3.65
N GLU A 76 -9.46 2.82 4.61
CA GLU A 76 -9.22 4.03 5.36
C GLU A 76 -7.97 4.75 4.84
N SER A 77 -8.06 6.06 4.67
CA SER A 77 -6.97 6.88 4.15
C SER A 77 -6.11 7.47 5.26
N PRO A 78 -4.77 7.48 5.10
CA PRO A 78 -3.90 8.19 6.04
C PRO A 78 -4.03 9.70 5.93
N ASN A 79 -3.57 10.41 6.96
CA ASN A 79 -3.47 11.88 6.97
C ASN A 79 -2.33 12.43 6.09
N SER A 80 -1.59 11.58 5.42
CA SER A 80 -0.45 11.92 4.54
C SER A 80 -0.80 11.73 3.07
N SER A 81 -0.06 12.41 2.18
CA SER A 81 -0.23 12.22 0.74
C SER A 81 0.17 10.81 0.32
N TYR A 82 -0.62 10.21 -0.55
CA TYR A 82 -0.38 8.87 -1.11
C TYR A 82 -0.87 8.80 -2.55
N LEU A 83 -0.46 7.76 -3.28
CA LEU A 83 -1.03 7.40 -4.57
C LEU A 83 -1.88 6.15 -4.43
N SER A 84 -2.99 6.11 -5.15
CA SER A 84 -3.82 4.90 -5.23
C SER A 84 -4.46 4.77 -6.59
N GLY A 85 -4.70 3.53 -7.02
CA GLY A 85 -5.38 3.25 -8.28
C GLY A 85 -5.91 1.82 -8.30
N THR A 86 -6.82 1.54 -9.23
CA THR A 86 -7.37 0.19 -9.43
C THR A 86 -6.49 -0.60 -10.39
N VAL A 87 -6.17 -1.81 -10.03
CA VAL A 87 -5.29 -2.72 -10.78
C VAL A 87 -5.84 -4.15 -10.83
N SER A 88 -5.36 -4.93 -11.79
CA SER A 88 -5.53 -6.38 -11.78
C SER A 88 -4.37 -7.02 -11.01
N ALA A 89 -4.63 -7.41 -9.77
CA ALA A 89 -3.63 -7.93 -8.84
C ALA A 89 -3.66 -9.47 -8.81
N THR A 90 -3.25 -10.08 -9.90
CA THR A 90 -3.08 -11.53 -10.01
C THR A 90 -1.69 -11.96 -9.52
N ALA A 91 -1.55 -13.23 -9.17
CA ALA A 91 -0.27 -13.82 -8.77
C ALA A 91 0.86 -13.48 -9.77
N GLY A 92 1.97 -12.96 -9.27
CA GLY A 92 3.12 -12.55 -10.08
C GLY A 92 2.98 -11.20 -10.80
N ALA A 93 1.84 -10.51 -10.70
CA ALA A 93 1.70 -9.15 -11.22
C ALA A 93 2.67 -8.19 -10.52
N THR A 94 3.28 -7.30 -11.28
CA THR A 94 4.28 -6.35 -10.77
C THR A 94 3.77 -4.92 -10.82
N PHE A 95 4.09 -4.14 -9.78
CA PHE A 95 3.74 -2.73 -9.67
C PHE A 95 4.94 -1.91 -9.21
N ALA A 96 5.17 -0.78 -9.85
CA ALA A 96 6.28 0.10 -9.54
C ALA A 96 5.82 1.54 -9.29
N ALA A 97 6.50 2.21 -8.37
CA ALA A 97 6.54 3.66 -8.26
C ALA A 97 7.80 4.15 -8.96
N ALA A 98 7.65 4.93 -10.02
CA ALA A 98 8.77 5.40 -10.83
C ALA A 98 8.55 6.84 -11.30
N ASP A 99 9.64 7.57 -11.54
CA ASP A 99 9.61 8.90 -12.12
C ASP A 99 9.32 8.89 -13.64
N SER A 100 9.19 10.06 -14.23
CA SER A 100 8.93 10.21 -15.67
C SER A 100 10.06 9.71 -16.57
N SER A 101 11.26 9.48 -16.03
CA SER A 101 12.40 8.91 -16.73
C SER A 101 12.49 7.38 -16.57
N GLY A 102 11.57 6.79 -15.81
CA GLY A 102 11.53 5.37 -15.52
C GLY A 102 12.46 4.93 -14.37
N ASN A 103 13.06 5.87 -13.62
CA ASN A 103 13.82 5.50 -12.44
C ASN A 103 12.87 4.99 -11.35
N VAL A 104 13.11 3.78 -10.86
CA VAL A 104 12.23 3.11 -9.90
C VAL A 104 12.63 3.50 -8.48
N SER A 105 11.69 4.09 -7.75
CA SER A 105 11.83 4.32 -6.31
C SER A 105 11.64 3.01 -5.55
N SER A 106 10.57 2.32 -5.85
CA SER A 106 10.33 0.97 -5.34
C SER A 106 9.33 0.22 -6.21
N MET A 107 9.38 -1.11 -6.15
CA MET A 107 8.42 -1.97 -6.80
C MET A 107 8.09 -3.19 -5.95
N ILE A 108 6.92 -3.76 -6.22
CA ILE A 108 6.43 -4.99 -5.60
C ILE A 108 5.99 -6.00 -6.66
N THR A 109 6.01 -7.26 -6.28
CA THR A 109 5.39 -8.37 -7.01
C THR A 109 4.31 -8.99 -6.14
N ILE A 110 3.12 -9.21 -6.70
CA ILE A 110 2.06 -9.91 -5.97
C ILE A 110 2.52 -11.35 -5.69
N PRO A 111 2.46 -11.81 -4.44
CA PRO A 111 2.86 -13.17 -4.08
C PRO A 111 2.18 -14.24 -4.93
N SER A 112 2.91 -15.31 -5.24
CA SER A 112 2.45 -16.37 -6.14
C SER A 112 1.25 -17.17 -5.60
N ASP A 113 1.03 -17.12 -4.31
CA ASP A 113 -0.07 -17.76 -3.58
C ASP A 113 -1.26 -16.82 -3.37
N MET A 114 -1.21 -15.59 -3.88
CA MET A 114 -2.30 -14.60 -3.74
C MET A 114 -2.86 -14.20 -5.10
N ASN A 115 -4.18 -14.06 -5.15
CA ASN A 115 -4.89 -13.54 -6.31
C ASN A 115 -6.05 -12.67 -5.82
N MET A 116 -5.86 -11.36 -5.88
CA MET A 116 -6.85 -10.38 -5.40
C MET A 116 -7.76 -9.87 -6.53
N GLY A 117 -7.53 -10.32 -7.77
CA GLY A 117 -8.33 -9.92 -8.92
C GLY A 117 -8.28 -8.40 -9.14
N ASN A 118 -9.45 -7.78 -9.18
CA ASN A 118 -9.58 -6.33 -9.27
C ASN A 118 -9.40 -5.71 -7.88
N ALA A 119 -8.29 -5.04 -7.65
CA ALA A 119 -7.87 -4.58 -6.34
C ALA A 119 -7.47 -3.10 -6.37
N MET A 120 -7.47 -2.49 -5.21
CA MET A 120 -6.84 -1.19 -4.98
C MET A 120 -5.35 -1.39 -4.76
N LEU A 121 -4.54 -0.63 -5.48
CA LEU A 121 -3.11 -0.45 -5.22
C LEU A 121 -2.92 0.84 -4.45
N PHE A 122 -2.14 0.79 -3.38
CA PHE A 122 -1.77 1.93 -2.53
C PHE A 122 -0.26 2.07 -2.48
N TYR A 123 0.23 3.30 -2.53
CA TYR A 123 1.64 3.62 -2.37
C TYR A 123 1.85 4.88 -1.55
N TYR A 124 2.76 4.80 -0.58
CA TYR A 124 3.35 5.94 0.12
C TYR A 124 4.88 5.81 0.10
N GLY A 125 5.54 6.92 -0.20
CA GLY A 125 6.99 7.10 -0.12
C GLY A 125 7.31 8.59 0.03
N SER A 126 8.53 8.92 0.43
CA SER A 126 8.99 10.32 0.51
C SER A 126 8.97 11.06 -0.83
N ASP A 127 8.88 10.32 -1.91
CA ASP A 127 8.88 10.73 -3.31
C ASP A 127 7.49 10.73 -3.97
N VAL A 128 6.43 10.51 -3.18
CA VAL A 128 5.05 10.37 -3.65
C VAL A 128 4.58 11.48 -4.62
N SER A 129 5.15 12.67 -4.51
CA SER A 129 4.83 13.81 -5.39
C SER A 129 5.59 13.82 -6.72
N SER A 130 6.59 12.97 -6.90
CA SER A 130 7.49 12.94 -8.07
C SER A 130 7.46 11.64 -8.87
N VAL A 131 6.68 10.66 -8.39
CA VAL A 131 6.51 9.37 -9.05
C VAL A 131 5.08 9.16 -9.53
N SER A 132 4.92 8.19 -10.41
CA SER A 132 3.63 7.62 -10.83
C SER A 132 3.63 6.12 -10.62
N LEU A 133 2.44 5.52 -10.56
CA LEU A 133 2.28 4.08 -10.44
C LEU A 133 2.24 3.43 -11.82
N TYR A 134 2.92 2.31 -11.96
CA TYR A 134 2.97 1.51 -13.19
C TYR A 134 2.66 0.05 -12.90
N SER A 135 2.07 -0.62 -13.88
CA SER A 135 1.79 -2.05 -13.88
C SER A 135 2.61 -2.74 -14.98
N GLY A 136 3.25 -3.87 -14.64
CA GLY A 136 4.08 -4.64 -15.58
C GLY A 136 5.34 -3.90 -16.02
N GLY A 137 5.87 -4.28 -17.18
CA GLY A 137 7.11 -3.75 -17.72
C GLY A 137 8.33 -4.59 -17.35
N SER A 138 9.49 -4.19 -17.88
CA SER A 138 10.78 -4.82 -17.60
C SER A 138 11.56 -4.01 -16.59
N TYR A 139 11.90 -4.62 -15.47
CA TYR A 139 12.65 -4.01 -14.38
C TYR A 139 14.12 -4.44 -14.43
N SER A 140 15.04 -3.48 -14.37
CA SER A 140 16.50 -3.74 -14.43
C SER A 140 17.16 -3.95 -13.08
N GLY A 141 16.44 -3.70 -11.97
CA GLY A 141 16.96 -3.89 -10.61
C GLY A 141 16.84 -5.33 -10.14
N THR A 142 17.06 -5.52 -8.84
CA THR A 142 16.96 -6.83 -8.18
C THR A 142 15.77 -6.83 -7.22
N LEU A 143 14.98 -7.88 -7.26
CA LEU A 143 13.94 -8.16 -6.28
C LEU A 143 14.49 -9.07 -5.18
N ASN A 144 14.06 -8.82 -3.95
CA ASN A 144 14.31 -9.76 -2.85
C ASN A 144 13.34 -10.96 -2.93
N GLU A 145 13.41 -11.86 -1.95
CA GLU A 145 12.59 -13.07 -1.89
C GLU A 145 11.08 -12.81 -1.77
N ASP A 146 10.68 -11.64 -1.26
CA ASP A 146 9.28 -11.21 -1.16
C ASP A 146 8.80 -10.42 -2.39
N GLY A 147 9.62 -10.32 -3.43
CA GLY A 147 9.29 -9.60 -4.66
C GLY A 147 9.35 -8.07 -4.52
N TYR A 148 10.08 -7.55 -3.53
CA TYR A 148 10.32 -6.11 -3.35
C TYR A 148 11.67 -5.70 -3.92
N GLY A 149 11.70 -4.55 -4.59
CA GLY A 149 12.94 -3.95 -5.12
C GLY A 149 12.93 -2.44 -5.05
N THR A 150 14.14 -1.86 -5.07
CA THR A 150 14.36 -0.40 -5.13
C THR A 150 15.46 -0.06 -6.13
N GLY A 151 15.44 1.14 -6.65
CA GLY A 151 16.39 1.58 -7.67
C GLY A 151 16.18 0.88 -9.02
N GLY A 152 17.16 0.96 -9.90
CA GLY A 152 17.02 0.45 -11.26
C GLY A 152 16.06 1.26 -12.12
N THR A 153 15.67 0.70 -13.27
CA THR A 153 14.77 1.35 -14.23
C THR A 153 13.64 0.43 -14.66
N LEU A 154 12.49 1.02 -14.97
CA LEU A 154 11.33 0.38 -15.55
C LEU A 154 11.19 0.77 -17.02
N SER A 155 10.98 -0.18 -17.90
CA SER A 155 10.67 0.06 -19.30
C SER A 155 9.42 -0.71 -19.73
N GLY A 156 8.56 -0.10 -20.52
CA GLY A 156 7.36 -0.73 -21.10
C GLY A 156 6.21 -0.97 -20.13
N GLY A 157 6.26 -0.40 -18.91
CA GLY A 157 5.16 -0.47 -17.95
C GLY A 157 3.95 0.36 -18.40
N SER A 158 2.76 -0.07 -18.05
CA SER A 158 1.51 0.68 -18.27
C SER A 158 1.23 1.57 -17.06
N ALA A 159 1.00 2.87 -17.30
CA ALA A 159 0.62 3.79 -16.23
C ALA A 159 -0.71 3.36 -15.60
N VAL A 160 -0.74 3.28 -14.28
CA VAL A 160 -1.96 3.10 -13.50
C VAL A 160 -2.64 4.45 -13.37
N SER A 161 -3.92 4.52 -13.70
CA SER A 161 -4.72 5.73 -13.43
C SER A 161 -4.83 5.90 -11.93
N SER A 162 -3.95 6.74 -11.37
CA SER A 162 -3.85 6.96 -9.94
C SER A 162 -4.46 8.30 -9.56
N SER A 163 -5.10 8.33 -8.40
CA SER A 163 -5.47 9.55 -7.69
C SER A 163 -4.50 9.78 -6.53
N SER A 164 -4.18 11.05 -6.29
CA SER A 164 -3.50 11.45 -5.06
C SER A 164 -4.54 11.69 -3.98
N GLY A 165 -4.41 10.99 -2.85
CA GLY A 165 -5.17 11.29 -1.64
C GLY A 165 -4.25 11.99 -0.62
N GLY A 166 -4.83 12.75 0.27
CA GLY A 166 -4.11 13.39 1.38
C GLY A 166 -5.02 14.31 2.18
N GLY A 167 -5.02 14.12 3.49
CA GLY A 167 -5.73 14.96 4.44
C GLY A 167 -7.18 14.56 4.70
N GLY A 168 -7.38 13.91 5.81
CA GLY A 168 -8.57 13.67 6.61
C GLY A 168 -9.92 14.03 6.02
N GLY A 169 -10.56 13.09 5.40
CA GLY A 169 -11.98 13.11 5.17
C GLY A 169 -12.64 11.99 5.97
N ASN A 170 -13.23 12.33 7.13
CA ASN A 170 -14.24 11.48 7.71
C ASN A 170 -15.33 11.25 6.66
N ARG A 171 -15.53 10.01 6.24
CA ARG A 171 -16.76 9.65 5.53
C ARG A 171 -17.89 9.70 6.56
N PRO A 172 -18.95 10.51 6.36
CA PRO A 172 -20.16 10.36 7.15
C PRO A 172 -20.85 9.06 6.72
N TRP A 173 -21.29 8.32 7.68
CA TRP A 173 -22.12 7.11 7.57
C TRP A 173 -23.48 7.43 6.98
#